data_d0ba975880d72620442d1a1e5257724b
#
_entry.id   d0ba975880d72620442d1a1e5257724b
#
_cell.length_a   1.000
_cell.length_b   1.000
_cell.length_c   1.000
_cell.angle_alpha   90.00
_cell.angle_beta   90.00
_cell.angle_gamma   90.00
#
_symmetry.space_group_name_H-M   'P 1'
#
loop_
_entity.id
_entity.type
_entity.pdbx_description
1 polymer ?
#
loop_
_entity_poly.entity_id
_entity_poly.type
_entity_poly.pdbx_seq_one_letter_code
_entity_poly.pdbx_strand_id
1 'polypeptide(L)'
;MSKDRALLCRKRKDQETGLHYNRYRYYSPYVGRFVSKDPIGLSGGMNIYAYAPNPIKWTDSLGLKSEWQKNWEAVHGQLPEGYQVHHIIPKSTDSLREVNKLCKNFDVHNVNNLIALPKDANVPLKTGAGFGKTTHFGYHSGYNEAAIGAMKVAARFKPNVGGCKKLAVIQAALKKQLQTGGQTMYGNAHPTGTDGVEKDWMNTVRNHVREK
;
A
#
# COMPACT_ATOMS: atom_id res chain seq x y z
N MET A 1 -1.18 10.82 35.11
CA MET A 1 -1.96 10.81 33.85
C MET A 1 -1.34 11.86 32.95
N SER A 2 -0.59 11.45 31.95
CA SER A 2 0.21 12.34 31.07
C SER A 2 -0.69 13.19 30.19
N LYS A 3 -0.49 14.53 30.23
CA LYS A 3 -1.19 15.52 29.41
C LYS A 3 -0.81 15.46 27.92
N ASP A 4 0.14 14.64 27.53
CA ASP A 4 0.72 14.62 26.17
C ASP A 4 -0.06 13.76 25.17
N ARG A 5 -1.07 13.01 25.59
CA ARG A 5 -1.95 12.23 24.68
C ARG A 5 -3.03 13.04 23.96
N ALA A 6 -3.28 14.28 24.39
CA ALA A 6 -4.34 15.13 23.82
C ALA A 6 -3.89 15.95 22.59
N LEU A 7 -2.59 16.00 22.29
CA LEU A 7 -2.03 16.85 21.22
C LEU A 7 -1.97 16.18 19.83
N LEU A 8 -2.17 14.87 19.73
CA LEU A 8 -2.00 14.12 18.46
C LEU A 8 -3.23 14.08 17.56
N CYS A 9 -4.37 14.56 17.98
CA CYS A 9 -5.53 14.67 17.14
C CYS A 9 -6.28 15.97 17.42
N ARG A 10 -6.22 16.94 16.49
CA ARG A 10 -7.08 18.15 16.50
C ARG A 10 -8.54 17.75 16.21
N LYS A 11 -9.08 16.81 16.99
CA LYS A 11 -10.51 16.49 16.99
C LYS A 11 -11.21 17.56 17.76
N ARG A 12 -11.91 18.45 17.07
CA ARG A 12 -12.83 19.37 17.71
C ARG A 12 -14.04 18.57 18.17
N LYS A 13 -14.22 18.41 19.49
CA LYS A 13 -15.46 17.89 20.05
C LYS A 13 -16.53 18.96 19.88
N ASP A 14 -17.60 18.60 19.22
CA ASP A 14 -18.83 19.39 19.21
C ASP A 14 -19.52 19.19 20.56
N GLN A 15 -19.71 20.29 21.29
CA GLN A 15 -20.27 20.27 22.64
C GLN A 15 -21.77 20.00 22.65
N GLU A 16 -22.47 20.35 21.57
CA GLU A 16 -23.92 20.15 21.46
C GLU A 16 -24.30 18.72 21.13
N THR A 17 -23.58 18.11 20.18
CA THR A 17 -23.88 16.75 19.68
C THR A 17 -23.02 15.66 20.30
N GLY A 18 -21.92 16.02 20.98
CA GLY A 18 -20.92 15.08 21.49
C GLY A 18 -20.08 14.39 20.42
N LEU A 19 -20.29 14.72 19.15
CA LEU A 19 -19.53 14.17 18.04
C LEU A 19 -18.13 14.77 17.98
N HIS A 20 -17.18 14.01 17.41
CA HIS A 20 -15.83 14.49 17.17
C HIS A 20 -15.66 14.83 15.68
N TYR A 21 -15.41 16.10 15.38
CA TYR A 21 -15.10 16.53 14.01
C TYR A 21 -13.71 16.06 13.62
N ASN A 22 -13.64 15.28 12.56
CA ASN A 22 -12.42 14.72 12.00
C ASN A 22 -12.26 15.13 10.53
N ARG A 23 -11.95 16.40 10.32
CA ARG A 23 -11.69 17.09 9.04
C ARG A 23 -12.71 16.86 7.91
N TYR A 24 -12.98 15.61 7.56
CA TYR A 24 -13.89 15.22 6.48
C TYR A 24 -15.14 14.48 6.96
N ARG A 25 -15.12 13.98 8.20
CA ARG A 25 -16.22 13.19 8.77
C ARG A 25 -16.41 13.48 10.25
N TYR A 26 -17.62 13.29 10.73
CA TYR A 26 -17.93 13.28 12.17
C TYR A 26 -17.85 11.87 12.70
N TYR A 27 -17.09 11.68 13.77
CA TYR A 27 -16.97 10.43 14.50
C TYR A 27 -17.86 10.45 15.73
N SER A 28 -18.66 9.40 15.93
CA SER A 28 -19.44 9.19 17.14
C SER A 28 -18.70 8.26 18.10
N PRO A 29 -18.27 8.75 19.28
CA PRO A 29 -17.65 7.89 20.28
C PRO A 29 -18.64 6.91 20.90
N TYR A 30 -19.95 7.20 20.83
CA TYR A 30 -21.01 6.34 21.38
C TYR A 30 -21.20 5.06 20.59
N VAL A 31 -21.05 5.11 19.27
CA VAL A 31 -21.21 3.94 18.38
C VAL A 31 -19.91 3.48 17.73
N GLY A 32 -18.79 4.12 18.05
CA GLY A 32 -17.46 3.71 17.60
C GLY A 32 -17.20 3.81 16.09
N ARG A 33 -17.98 4.64 15.35
CA ARG A 33 -17.91 4.78 13.90
C ARG A 33 -18.15 6.20 13.43
N PHE A 34 -17.84 6.46 12.15
CA PHE A 34 -18.26 7.71 11.50
C PHE A 34 -19.78 7.76 11.29
N VAL A 35 -20.37 8.95 11.40
CA VAL A 35 -21.81 9.17 11.19
C VAL A 35 -22.15 9.49 9.73
N SER A 36 -21.15 9.84 8.92
CA SER A 36 -21.28 10.07 7.47
C SER A 36 -20.54 9.00 6.67
N LYS A 37 -21.00 8.77 5.45
CA LYS A 37 -20.32 7.89 4.49
C LYS A 37 -18.91 8.36 4.21
N ASP A 38 -18.02 7.43 3.88
CA ASP A 38 -16.67 7.74 3.46
C ASP A 38 -16.70 8.50 2.11
N PRO A 39 -16.10 9.71 2.01
CA PRO A 39 -16.02 10.44 0.75
C PRO A 39 -15.31 9.70 -0.37
N ILE A 40 -14.40 8.76 -0.03
CA ILE A 40 -13.74 7.88 -1.01
C ILE A 40 -14.52 6.58 -1.27
N GLY A 41 -15.70 6.43 -0.68
CA GLY A 41 -16.60 5.31 -0.88
C GLY A 41 -15.96 3.95 -0.55
N LEU A 42 -16.21 2.96 -1.40
CA LEU A 42 -15.67 1.60 -1.23
C LEU A 42 -14.14 1.51 -1.36
N SER A 43 -13.48 2.54 -1.86
CA SER A 43 -12.00 2.62 -1.83
C SER A 43 -11.43 2.72 -0.42
N GLY A 44 -12.25 3.13 0.55
CA GLY A 44 -11.93 3.13 1.98
C GLY A 44 -12.22 1.81 2.70
N GLY A 45 -12.78 0.82 2.00
CA GLY A 45 -13.20 -0.48 2.54
C GLY A 45 -14.70 -0.75 2.38
N MET A 46 -15.13 -2.00 2.55
CA MET A 46 -16.55 -2.38 2.41
C MET A 46 -17.45 -1.69 3.44
N ASN A 47 -16.95 -1.42 4.63
CA ASN A 47 -17.68 -0.66 5.64
C ASN A 47 -17.33 0.83 5.55
N ILE A 48 -18.11 1.56 4.77
CA ILE A 48 -17.95 3.00 4.51
C ILE A 48 -18.14 3.90 5.76
N TYR A 49 -18.54 3.33 6.89
CA TYR A 49 -18.66 4.02 8.20
C TYR A 49 -17.57 3.63 9.19
N ALA A 50 -16.68 2.68 8.84
CA ALA A 50 -15.65 2.22 9.74
C ALA A 50 -14.66 3.34 10.09
N TYR A 51 -14.33 3.47 11.41
CA TYR A 51 -13.32 4.41 11.89
C TYR A 51 -11.92 3.79 11.79
N ALA A 52 -11.71 2.67 12.43
CA ALA A 52 -10.46 1.91 12.43
C ALA A 52 -10.72 0.49 12.96
N PRO A 53 -9.87 -0.50 12.63
CA PRO A 53 -10.00 -1.86 13.16
C PRO A 53 -9.91 -1.94 14.69
N ASN A 54 -9.19 -1.01 15.32
CA ASN A 54 -9.11 -0.87 16.77
C ASN A 54 -9.16 0.62 17.16
N PRO A 55 -10.35 1.16 17.51
CA PRO A 55 -10.51 2.59 17.79
C PRO A 55 -9.84 3.06 19.09
N ILE A 56 -9.40 2.14 19.96
CA ILE A 56 -8.71 2.50 21.22
C ILE A 56 -7.22 2.76 20.99
N LYS A 57 -6.59 1.99 20.09
CA LYS A 57 -5.16 2.08 19.79
C LYS A 57 -4.83 2.91 18.55
N TRP A 58 -5.81 3.19 17.73
CA TRP A 58 -5.62 3.69 16.37
C TRP A 58 -6.41 4.97 16.11
N THR A 59 -5.77 5.92 15.46
CA THR A 59 -6.36 7.20 15.10
C THR A 59 -6.42 7.34 13.57
N ASP A 60 -7.64 7.47 13.04
CA ASP A 60 -7.83 7.91 11.65
C ASP A 60 -7.89 9.44 11.62
N SER A 61 -6.75 10.10 11.45
CA SER A 61 -6.62 11.56 11.56
C SER A 61 -7.32 12.33 10.44
N LEU A 62 -7.59 11.71 9.30
CA LEU A 62 -8.26 12.32 8.14
C LEU A 62 -9.67 11.75 7.91
N GLY A 63 -10.00 10.62 8.50
CA GLY A 63 -11.23 9.90 8.22
C GLY A 63 -11.30 9.26 6.82
N LEU A 64 -10.14 9.08 6.16
CA LEU A 64 -10.02 8.66 4.76
C LEU A 64 -9.02 7.52 4.57
N LYS A 65 -8.68 6.76 5.62
CA LYS A 65 -7.73 5.66 5.48
C LYS A 65 -8.30 4.55 4.62
N SER A 66 -7.57 4.20 3.57
CA SER A 66 -7.90 3.06 2.73
C SER A 66 -7.84 1.73 3.51
N GLU A 67 -8.59 0.73 3.04
CA GLU A 67 -8.60 -0.61 3.64
C GLU A 67 -7.19 -1.20 3.76
N TRP A 68 -6.38 -1.12 2.69
CA TRP A 68 -5.02 -1.63 2.70
C TRP A 68 -4.10 -0.89 3.68
N GLN A 69 -4.30 0.42 3.90
CA GLN A 69 -3.57 1.13 4.93
C GLN A 69 -3.94 0.63 6.32
N LYS A 70 -5.23 0.37 6.57
CA LYS A 70 -5.71 -0.22 7.83
C LYS A 70 -5.12 -1.61 8.05
N ASN A 71 -5.07 -2.44 7.01
CA ASN A 71 -4.46 -3.78 7.06
C ASN A 71 -2.96 -3.73 7.36
N TRP A 72 -2.23 -2.79 6.74
CA TRP A 72 -0.81 -2.60 7.00
C TRP A 72 -0.56 -2.12 8.43
N GLU A 73 -1.30 -1.11 8.89
CA GLU A 73 -1.21 -0.56 10.25
C GLU A 73 -1.58 -1.59 11.32
N ALA A 74 -2.44 -2.57 11.02
CA ALA A 74 -2.82 -3.64 11.95
C ALA A 74 -1.62 -4.48 12.38
N VAL A 75 -0.63 -4.63 11.53
CA VAL A 75 0.55 -5.46 11.77
C VAL A 75 1.77 -4.62 12.15
N HIS A 76 1.94 -3.44 11.54
CA HIS A 76 3.17 -2.66 11.67
C HIS A 76 3.03 -1.43 12.57
N GLY A 77 1.82 -1.16 13.08
CA GLY A 77 1.53 0.06 13.86
C GLY A 77 1.17 1.25 12.98
N GLN A 78 1.05 2.42 13.59
CA GLN A 78 0.65 3.64 12.88
C GLN A 78 1.63 3.99 11.75
N LEU A 79 1.09 4.28 10.56
CA LEU A 79 1.89 4.72 9.41
C LEU A 79 2.59 6.05 9.75
N PRO A 80 3.92 6.12 9.63
CA PRO A 80 4.67 7.35 9.92
C PRO A 80 4.28 8.48 8.96
N GLU A 81 4.42 9.71 9.44
CA GLU A 81 4.25 10.90 8.60
C GLU A 81 5.23 10.87 7.41
N GLY A 82 4.77 11.31 6.25
CA GLY A 82 5.55 11.28 5.02
C GLY A 82 5.58 9.93 4.31
N TYR A 83 4.97 8.88 4.88
CA TYR A 83 4.86 7.56 4.23
C TYR A 83 3.48 7.34 3.61
N GLN A 84 3.42 6.42 2.66
CA GLN A 84 2.17 5.87 2.13
C GLN A 84 2.31 4.37 1.87
N VAL A 85 1.21 3.64 2.02
CA VAL A 85 1.17 2.19 1.79
C VAL A 85 1.00 1.91 0.30
N HIS A 86 1.87 1.08 -0.23
CA HIS A 86 1.93 0.66 -1.62
C HIS A 86 1.69 -0.85 -1.75
N HIS A 87 1.05 -1.28 -2.85
CA HIS A 87 0.90 -2.69 -3.19
C HIS A 87 2.16 -3.19 -3.92
N ILE A 88 2.79 -4.25 -3.42
CA ILE A 88 3.96 -4.88 -4.03
C ILE A 88 3.56 -5.50 -5.37
N ILE A 89 2.50 -6.30 -5.41
CA ILE A 89 1.81 -6.66 -6.66
C ILE A 89 0.73 -5.61 -6.89
N PRO A 90 0.78 -4.83 -7.99
CA PRO A 90 -0.14 -3.72 -8.22
C PRO A 90 -1.61 -4.14 -8.27
N LYS A 91 -2.50 -3.27 -7.79
CA LYS A 91 -3.96 -3.48 -7.84
C LYS A 91 -4.64 -3.00 -9.13
N SER A 92 -3.89 -2.63 -10.16
CA SER A 92 -4.46 -2.22 -11.44
C SER A 92 -5.25 -3.38 -12.09
N THR A 93 -6.27 -3.05 -12.87
CA THR A 93 -7.13 -4.04 -13.54
C THR A 93 -6.32 -5.05 -14.35
N ASP A 94 -5.32 -4.57 -15.09
CA ASP A 94 -4.46 -5.42 -15.92
C ASP A 94 -3.56 -6.32 -15.07
N SER A 95 -3.03 -5.81 -13.95
CA SER A 95 -2.27 -6.62 -13.00
C SER A 95 -3.14 -7.71 -12.39
N LEU A 96 -4.34 -7.38 -11.91
CA LEU A 96 -5.26 -8.35 -11.32
C LEU A 96 -5.68 -9.43 -12.32
N ARG A 97 -5.79 -9.09 -13.61
CA ARG A 97 -6.05 -10.09 -14.67
C ARG A 97 -4.92 -11.12 -14.76
N GLU A 98 -3.66 -10.71 -14.72
CA GLU A 98 -2.51 -11.62 -14.75
C GLU A 98 -2.36 -12.39 -13.43
N VAL A 99 -2.61 -11.75 -12.28
CA VAL A 99 -2.66 -12.40 -10.98
C VAL A 99 -3.68 -13.55 -10.98
N ASN A 100 -4.89 -13.31 -11.46
CA ASN A 100 -5.96 -14.32 -11.48
C ASN A 100 -5.64 -15.53 -12.38
N LYS A 101 -4.85 -15.34 -13.45
CA LYS A 101 -4.33 -16.45 -14.27
C LYS A 101 -3.36 -17.33 -13.51
N LEU A 102 -2.54 -16.76 -12.61
CA LEU A 102 -1.54 -17.46 -11.82
C LEU A 102 -2.11 -18.01 -10.52
N CYS A 103 -2.87 -17.19 -9.79
CA CYS A 103 -3.33 -17.52 -8.44
C CYS A 103 -4.70 -16.86 -8.15
N LYS A 104 -5.77 -17.60 -8.38
CA LYS A 104 -7.15 -17.09 -8.25
C LYS A 104 -7.52 -16.56 -6.86
N ASN A 105 -6.91 -17.09 -5.81
CA ASN A 105 -7.22 -16.72 -4.42
C ASN A 105 -6.22 -15.73 -3.83
N PHE A 106 -5.48 -15.01 -4.68
CA PHE A 106 -4.54 -14.00 -4.19
C PHE A 106 -5.30 -12.77 -3.72
N ASP A 107 -5.18 -12.47 -2.42
CA ASP A 107 -5.70 -11.23 -1.85
C ASP A 107 -4.67 -10.10 -2.04
N VAL A 108 -4.99 -9.17 -2.94
CA VAL A 108 -4.13 -8.02 -3.26
C VAL A 108 -3.98 -7.06 -2.07
N HIS A 109 -4.93 -7.04 -1.15
CA HIS A 109 -4.92 -6.20 0.05
C HIS A 109 -4.34 -6.90 1.29
N ASN A 110 -3.89 -8.14 1.14
CA ASN A 110 -3.20 -8.86 2.21
C ASN A 110 -1.94 -8.09 2.64
N VAL A 111 -1.68 -8.03 3.94
CA VAL A 111 -0.54 -7.30 4.51
C VAL A 111 0.81 -7.71 3.91
N ASN A 112 0.97 -8.97 3.53
CA ASN A 112 2.20 -9.46 2.88
C ASN A 112 2.42 -8.83 1.49
N ASN A 113 1.37 -8.29 0.87
CA ASN A 113 1.44 -7.56 -0.40
C ASN A 113 1.55 -6.05 -0.20
N LEU A 114 1.73 -5.57 1.02
CA LEU A 114 1.76 -4.16 1.35
C LEU A 114 3.13 -3.76 1.89
N ILE A 115 3.58 -2.57 1.50
CA ILE A 115 4.83 -1.98 1.95
C ILE A 115 4.65 -0.46 2.12
N ALA A 116 5.19 0.12 3.19
CA ALA A 116 5.19 1.56 3.38
C ALA A 116 6.40 2.17 2.69
N LEU A 117 6.19 3.14 1.81
CA LEU A 117 7.22 3.84 1.05
C LEU A 117 7.22 5.33 1.38
N PRO A 118 8.39 5.99 1.42
CA PRO A 118 8.48 7.43 1.60
C PRO A 118 7.87 8.16 0.40
N LYS A 119 7.12 9.24 0.64
CA LYS A 119 6.47 10.04 -0.40
C LYS A 119 7.45 10.86 -1.23
N ASP A 120 8.58 11.25 -0.62
CA ASP A 120 9.64 12.00 -1.26
C ASP A 120 11.01 11.68 -0.63
N ALA A 121 12.08 12.18 -1.24
CA ALA A 121 13.45 11.89 -0.83
C ALA A 121 13.85 12.54 0.52
N ASN A 122 13.08 13.50 1.02
CA ASN A 122 13.37 14.21 2.27
C ASN A 122 12.78 13.49 3.49
N VAL A 123 11.92 12.49 3.27
CA VAL A 123 11.31 11.71 4.35
C VAL A 123 12.37 10.81 4.98
N PRO A 124 12.60 10.90 6.31
CA PRO A 124 13.56 10.04 7.00
C PRO A 124 13.24 8.56 6.82
N LEU A 125 14.21 7.79 6.34
CA LEU A 125 14.01 6.37 6.04
C LEU A 125 13.79 5.55 7.31
N LYS A 126 12.73 4.76 7.32
CA LYS A 126 12.43 3.76 8.34
C LYS A 126 12.93 2.39 7.91
N THR A 127 13.30 1.56 8.88
CA THR A 127 13.75 0.18 8.69
C THR A 127 12.71 -0.79 9.23
N GLY A 128 12.69 -2.01 8.69
CA GLY A 128 11.78 -3.08 9.11
C GLY A 128 11.09 -3.76 7.92
N ALA A 129 10.46 -4.90 8.18
CA ALA A 129 9.85 -5.75 7.14
C ALA A 129 8.72 -5.07 6.36
N GLY A 130 8.03 -4.11 6.99
CA GLY A 130 6.93 -3.35 6.39
C GLY A 130 7.35 -2.10 5.63
N PHE A 131 8.65 -1.74 5.62
CA PHE A 131 9.16 -0.49 5.05
C PHE A 131 10.03 -0.72 3.83
N GLY A 132 9.98 0.23 2.88
CA GLY A 132 10.87 0.30 1.74
C GLY A 132 11.59 1.64 1.66
N LYS A 133 12.62 1.70 0.81
CA LYS A 133 13.46 2.88 0.59
C LYS A 133 13.17 3.58 -0.73
N THR A 134 12.47 2.89 -1.65
CA THR A 134 12.06 3.48 -2.93
C THR A 134 11.05 4.58 -2.68
N THR A 135 11.29 5.76 -3.25
CA THR A 135 10.37 6.89 -3.13
C THR A 135 9.10 6.63 -3.93
N HIS A 136 7.94 6.84 -3.29
CA HIS A 136 6.63 6.68 -3.91
C HIS A 136 6.02 8.05 -4.21
N PHE A 137 6.25 8.57 -5.40
CA PHE A 137 5.72 9.85 -5.84
C PHE A 137 5.00 9.70 -7.20
N GLY A 138 3.80 10.23 -7.32
CA GLY A 138 3.06 10.30 -8.59
C GLY A 138 2.56 8.95 -9.12
N TYR A 139 2.36 8.89 -10.44
CA TYR A 139 1.83 7.73 -11.14
C TYR A 139 2.98 6.81 -11.60
N HIS A 140 2.89 5.53 -11.30
CA HIS A 140 3.97 4.55 -11.50
C HIS A 140 3.62 3.50 -12.56
N SER A 141 3.35 3.96 -13.78
CA SER A 141 3.06 3.06 -14.92
C SER A 141 4.18 2.06 -15.18
N GLY A 142 5.44 2.51 -15.20
CA GLY A 142 6.59 1.64 -15.45
C GLY A 142 6.74 0.50 -14.44
N TYR A 143 6.48 0.75 -13.15
CA TYR A 143 6.43 -0.31 -12.14
C TYR A 143 5.30 -1.31 -12.39
N ASN A 144 4.11 -0.81 -12.72
CA ASN A 144 2.96 -1.66 -13.01
C ASN A 144 3.21 -2.55 -14.24
N GLU A 145 3.75 -2.00 -15.31
CA GLU A 145 4.09 -2.71 -16.55
C GLU A 145 5.17 -3.77 -16.31
N ALA A 146 6.19 -3.45 -15.53
CA ALA A 146 7.22 -4.41 -15.14
C ALA A 146 6.66 -5.57 -14.33
N ALA A 147 5.78 -5.32 -13.38
CA ALA A 147 5.12 -6.37 -12.59
C ALA A 147 4.25 -7.26 -13.46
N ILE A 148 3.46 -6.67 -14.39
CA ILE A 148 2.63 -7.40 -15.37
C ILE A 148 3.52 -8.24 -16.30
N GLY A 149 4.58 -7.67 -16.83
CA GLY A 149 5.54 -8.35 -17.69
C GLY A 149 6.19 -9.55 -16.99
N ALA A 150 6.60 -9.38 -15.72
CA ALA A 150 7.15 -10.47 -14.90
C ALA A 150 6.15 -11.62 -14.72
N MET A 151 4.88 -11.31 -14.47
CA MET A 151 3.82 -12.32 -14.36
C MET A 151 3.59 -13.07 -15.66
N LYS A 152 3.55 -12.38 -16.79
CA LYS A 152 3.41 -13.01 -18.12
C LYS A 152 4.57 -13.95 -18.45
N VAL A 153 5.81 -13.56 -18.12
CA VAL A 153 6.99 -14.40 -18.27
C VAL A 153 6.90 -15.63 -17.36
N ALA A 154 6.60 -15.43 -16.08
CA ALA A 154 6.50 -16.52 -15.11
C ALA A 154 5.40 -17.54 -15.46
N ALA A 155 4.29 -17.10 -16.08
CA ALA A 155 3.23 -17.98 -16.54
C ALA A 155 3.75 -19.05 -17.54
N ARG A 156 4.74 -18.67 -18.37
CA ARG A 156 5.34 -19.54 -19.41
C ARG A 156 6.54 -20.34 -18.92
N PHE A 157 7.11 -19.95 -17.77
CA PHE A 157 8.35 -20.54 -17.26
C PHE A 157 8.06 -21.61 -16.20
N LYS A 158 8.84 -22.71 -16.17
CA LYS A 158 8.69 -23.82 -15.21
C LYS A 158 7.23 -24.31 -15.10
N PRO A 159 6.70 -25.04 -16.09
CA PRO A 159 5.28 -25.45 -16.12
C PRO A 159 4.86 -26.27 -14.90
N ASN A 160 5.81 -26.99 -14.29
CA ASN A 160 5.57 -27.86 -13.12
C ASN A 160 5.49 -27.10 -11.78
N VAL A 161 5.70 -25.76 -11.78
CA VAL A 161 5.60 -24.95 -10.56
C VAL A 161 4.23 -24.30 -10.51
N GLY A 162 3.49 -24.49 -9.40
CA GLY A 162 2.17 -23.90 -9.22
C GLY A 162 2.18 -22.39 -9.32
N GLY A 163 1.15 -21.81 -9.96
CA GLY A 163 1.08 -20.39 -10.27
C GLY A 163 1.17 -19.48 -9.04
N CYS A 164 0.59 -19.86 -7.90
CA CYS A 164 0.71 -19.09 -6.66
C CYS A 164 2.16 -19.04 -6.13
N LYS A 165 2.93 -20.13 -6.30
CA LYS A 165 4.37 -20.13 -5.96
C LYS A 165 5.15 -19.18 -6.86
N LYS A 166 4.85 -19.15 -8.16
CA LYS A 166 5.45 -18.20 -9.11
C LYS A 166 5.15 -16.76 -8.72
N LEU A 167 3.90 -16.47 -8.36
CA LEU A 167 3.49 -15.14 -7.92
C LEU A 167 4.22 -14.72 -6.64
N ALA A 168 4.39 -15.64 -5.68
CA ALA A 168 5.14 -15.37 -4.45
C ALA A 168 6.62 -15.03 -4.70
N VAL A 169 7.26 -15.68 -5.67
CA VAL A 169 8.65 -15.36 -6.08
C VAL A 169 8.73 -13.96 -6.68
N ILE A 170 7.79 -13.59 -7.55
CA ILE A 170 7.72 -12.25 -8.14
C ILE A 170 7.50 -11.20 -7.04
N GLN A 171 6.55 -11.45 -6.13
CA GLN A 171 6.26 -10.57 -5.00
C GLN A 171 7.51 -10.36 -4.13
N ALA A 172 8.24 -11.42 -3.80
CA ALA A 172 9.47 -11.33 -3.03
C ALA A 172 10.56 -10.52 -3.74
N ALA A 173 10.72 -10.69 -5.06
CA ALA A 173 11.67 -9.94 -5.88
C ALA A 173 11.32 -8.44 -5.89
N LEU A 174 10.06 -8.09 -6.15
CA LEU A 174 9.58 -6.70 -6.14
C LEU A 174 9.73 -6.08 -4.76
N LYS A 175 9.39 -6.82 -3.70
CA LYS A 175 9.56 -6.36 -2.31
C LYS A 175 11.02 -6.04 -1.99
N LYS A 176 11.93 -6.92 -2.35
CA LYS A 176 13.38 -6.72 -2.16
C LYS A 176 13.85 -5.43 -2.84
N GLN A 177 13.43 -5.20 -4.08
CA GLN A 177 13.75 -3.97 -4.83
C GLN A 177 13.22 -2.72 -4.11
N LEU A 178 11.96 -2.72 -3.70
CA LEU A 178 11.35 -1.62 -2.97
C LEU A 178 12.07 -1.34 -1.63
N GLN A 179 12.61 -2.39 -0.99
CA GLN A 179 13.34 -2.27 0.28
C GLN A 179 14.78 -1.78 0.10
N THR A 180 15.46 -2.17 -0.97
CA THR A 180 16.84 -1.75 -1.21
C THR A 180 16.93 -0.31 -1.72
N GLY A 181 15.93 0.17 -2.43
CA GLY A 181 15.94 1.47 -3.11
C GLY A 181 16.81 1.46 -4.35
N GLY A 182 17.12 2.63 -4.87
CA GLY A 182 18.00 2.81 -6.04
C GLY A 182 17.29 2.76 -7.39
N GLN A 183 16.01 2.38 -7.42
CA GLN A 183 15.17 2.47 -8.62
C GLN A 183 14.02 3.45 -8.42
N THR A 184 13.62 4.12 -9.49
CA THR A 184 12.45 5.00 -9.48
C THR A 184 11.20 4.23 -9.90
N MET A 185 10.04 4.60 -9.37
CA MET A 185 8.73 4.07 -9.80
C MET A 185 8.10 4.93 -10.91
N TYR A 186 8.75 6.04 -11.28
CA TYR A 186 8.21 6.99 -12.24
C TYR A 186 8.23 6.46 -13.67
N GLY A 187 7.13 6.71 -14.41
CA GLY A 187 7.12 6.56 -15.86
C GLY A 187 7.59 7.82 -16.58
N ASN A 188 6.87 8.93 -16.39
CA ASN A 188 6.99 10.10 -17.26
C ASN A 188 7.99 11.17 -16.83
N ALA A 189 8.59 11.08 -15.66
CA ALA A 189 9.54 12.08 -15.15
C ALA A 189 11.00 11.65 -15.25
N HIS A 190 11.28 10.44 -15.76
CA HIS A 190 12.65 9.98 -15.96
C HIS A 190 13.18 10.47 -17.32
N PRO A 191 14.42 10.96 -17.40
CA PRO A 191 15.01 11.46 -18.68
C PRO A 191 15.03 10.43 -19.81
N THR A 192 14.92 9.13 -19.49
CA THR A 192 14.89 8.02 -20.46
C THR A 192 13.47 7.53 -20.80
N GLY A 193 12.41 8.18 -20.27
CA GLY A 193 11.03 7.75 -20.48
C GLY A 193 10.64 6.48 -19.70
N THR A 194 9.44 5.95 -19.99
CA THR A 194 8.89 4.74 -19.32
C THR A 194 9.71 3.49 -19.60
N ASP A 195 10.29 3.38 -20.79
CA ASP A 195 10.98 2.18 -21.27
C ASP A 195 12.23 1.82 -20.44
N GLY A 196 12.96 2.82 -19.95
CA GLY A 196 14.12 2.59 -19.09
C GLY A 196 13.75 2.01 -17.74
N VAL A 197 12.74 2.59 -17.11
CA VAL A 197 12.25 2.15 -15.78
C VAL A 197 11.68 0.73 -15.84
N GLU A 198 10.88 0.44 -16.85
CA GLU A 198 10.32 -0.91 -17.06
C GLU A 198 11.42 -1.94 -17.28
N LYS A 199 12.40 -1.66 -18.14
CA LYS A 199 13.51 -2.59 -18.42
C LYS A 199 14.34 -2.88 -17.17
N ASP A 200 14.66 -1.87 -16.37
CA ASP A 200 15.42 -2.04 -15.13
C ASP A 200 14.69 -2.91 -14.12
N TRP A 201 13.40 -2.67 -13.91
CA TRP A 201 12.57 -3.48 -13.05
C TRP A 201 12.43 -4.92 -13.59
N MET A 202 12.21 -5.08 -14.90
CA MET A 202 12.09 -6.39 -15.54
C MET A 202 13.37 -7.21 -15.45
N ASN A 203 14.53 -6.61 -15.71
CA ASN A 203 15.82 -7.30 -15.64
C ASN A 203 16.09 -7.80 -14.22
N THR A 204 15.83 -6.98 -13.24
CA THR A 204 16.04 -7.35 -11.84
C THR A 204 15.10 -8.47 -11.38
N VAL A 205 13.82 -8.40 -11.75
CA VAL A 205 12.87 -9.48 -11.44
C VAL A 205 13.25 -10.77 -12.17
N ARG A 206 13.63 -10.72 -13.46
CA ARG A 206 14.08 -11.89 -14.23
C ARG A 206 15.28 -12.56 -13.59
N ASN A 207 16.29 -11.80 -13.19
CA ASN A 207 17.47 -12.36 -12.54
C ASN A 207 17.10 -13.07 -11.23
N HIS A 208 16.28 -12.45 -10.41
CA HIS A 208 15.83 -13.07 -9.16
C HIS A 208 14.98 -14.33 -9.35
N VAL A 209 14.15 -14.38 -10.42
CA VAL A 209 13.33 -15.56 -10.76
C VAL A 209 14.16 -16.70 -11.34
N ARG A 210 15.29 -16.40 -11.99
CA ARG A 210 16.21 -17.42 -12.54
C ARG A 210 17.09 -18.08 -11.48
N GLU A 211 17.40 -17.35 -10.40
CA GLU A 211 18.25 -17.84 -9.31
C GLU A 211 17.51 -18.78 -8.34
N LYS A 212 16.18 -18.88 -8.43
CA LYS A 212 15.32 -19.73 -7.58
C LYS A 212 14.46 -20.69 -8.40
#